data_b5e0fbcb3d3e70cd654e6602420e8577
#
_entry.id   b5e0fbcb3d3e70cd654e6602420e8577
#
_cell.length_a   1.000
_cell.length_b   1.000
_cell.length_c   1.000
_cell.angle_alpha   90.00
_cell.angle_beta   90.00
_cell.angle_gamma   90.00
#
_symmetry.space_group_name_H-M   'P 1'
#
loop_
_entity.id
_entity.type
_entity.pdbx_description
1 polymer ?
#
loop_
_entity_poly.entity_id
_entity_poly.type
_entity_poly.pdbx_seq_one_letter_code
_entity_poly.pdbx_strand_id
1 'polypeptide(L)'
;MAKKICALTMVRNDEFYLRKWVAYYGAELGMANLYVYLDGKDQEIPDWCPGVNVKAVDKIPGQVVEAEKGRLDFLSARAAELLKTYDLVIGVDADEFLVVDPKLGLSLSEYLSKAKIRTSLSGLGVDVGQHTEQEGDISSDEPFLTQRHYARLSTRYTKPCVIAKPVRWGRGFHRVKGHNFHIGKDLFLFHFGYFDLGRIKARFEDPSRRAAGWTKHLERRSKTIRQVTSGTARNWDRWTRNARIIQTCCRPPYAWNKPAMFELVIIVRIADRFSKIV
;
A
#
# COMPACT_ATOMS: atom_id res chain seq x y z
N MET A 1 -8.91 -21.24 14.95
CA MET A 1 -9.27 -20.00 15.66
C MET A 1 -9.00 -18.81 14.75
N ALA A 2 -9.81 -17.76 14.84
CA ALA A 2 -9.54 -16.50 14.15
C ALA A 2 -8.28 -15.86 14.72
N LYS A 3 -7.40 -15.35 13.86
CA LYS A 3 -6.19 -14.63 14.29
C LYS A 3 -6.54 -13.20 14.72
N LYS A 4 -5.82 -12.71 15.71
CA LYS A 4 -5.85 -11.28 16.07
C LYS A 4 -4.96 -10.52 15.08
N ILE A 5 -5.52 -9.58 14.35
CA ILE A 5 -4.85 -8.87 13.27
C ILE A 5 -4.99 -7.36 13.51
N CYS A 6 -3.91 -6.61 13.35
CA CYS A 6 -3.95 -5.17 13.35
C CYS A 6 -3.27 -4.58 12.11
N ALA A 7 -3.55 -3.31 11.83
CA ALA A 7 -2.88 -2.56 10.78
C ALA A 7 -2.20 -1.32 11.35
N LEU A 8 -1.02 -0.97 10.83
CA LEU A 8 -0.31 0.25 11.20
C LEU A 8 0.13 1.04 9.96
N THR A 9 0.10 2.36 10.11
CA THR A 9 0.61 3.29 9.11
C THR A 9 1.26 4.51 9.78
N MET A 10 2.05 5.26 9.01
CA MET A 10 2.54 6.58 9.42
C MET A 10 2.24 7.57 8.32
N VAL A 11 1.68 8.72 8.68
CA VAL A 11 1.20 9.74 7.74
C VAL A 11 1.67 11.13 8.18
N ARG A 12 1.88 12.02 7.20
CA ARG A 12 2.10 13.44 7.45
C ARG A 12 1.25 14.28 6.50
N ASN A 13 0.35 15.09 7.09
CA ASN A 13 -0.50 16.04 6.37
C ASN A 13 -1.21 15.44 5.15
N ASP A 14 -1.76 14.23 5.29
CA ASP A 14 -2.44 13.53 4.19
C ASP A 14 -3.74 12.87 4.66
N GLU A 15 -4.67 13.72 5.12
CA GLU A 15 -5.96 13.31 5.65
C GLU A 15 -6.83 12.59 4.58
N PHE A 16 -6.69 12.98 3.33
CA PHE A 16 -7.44 12.39 2.22
C PHE A 16 -7.28 10.87 2.14
N TYR A 17 -6.04 10.38 2.14
CA TYR A 17 -5.80 8.94 2.14
C TYR A 17 -6.07 8.33 3.50
N LEU A 18 -5.77 9.04 4.58
CA LEU A 18 -5.97 8.53 5.93
C LEU A 18 -7.45 8.21 6.19
N ARG A 19 -8.39 9.06 5.75
CA ARG A 19 -9.84 8.80 5.87
C ARG A 19 -10.24 7.49 5.17
N LYS A 20 -9.78 7.28 3.96
CA LYS A 20 -10.05 6.04 3.21
C LYS A 20 -9.38 4.82 3.87
N TRP A 21 -8.16 4.99 4.34
CA TRP A 21 -7.40 3.94 5.02
C TRP A 21 -8.11 3.49 6.31
N VAL A 22 -8.54 4.43 7.13
CA VAL A 22 -9.29 4.15 8.36
C VAL A 22 -10.64 3.50 8.06
N ALA A 23 -11.38 4.00 7.07
CA ALA A 23 -12.66 3.42 6.67
C ALA A 23 -12.49 1.97 6.23
N TYR A 24 -11.55 1.70 5.31
CA TYR A 24 -11.32 0.38 4.78
C TYR A 24 -10.83 -0.61 5.84
N TYR A 25 -9.69 -0.31 6.50
CA TYR A 25 -9.14 -1.24 7.50
C TYR A 25 -9.98 -1.30 8.76
N GLY A 26 -10.74 -0.26 9.08
CA GLY A 26 -11.71 -0.26 10.18
C GLY A 26 -12.86 -1.24 9.94
N ALA A 27 -13.39 -1.29 8.71
CA ALA A 27 -14.40 -2.27 8.32
C ALA A 27 -13.85 -3.71 8.33
N GLU A 28 -12.61 -3.92 7.90
CA GLU A 28 -11.98 -5.24 7.78
C GLU A 28 -11.45 -5.81 9.12
N LEU A 29 -10.99 -4.95 10.03
CA LEU A 29 -10.27 -5.36 11.23
C LEU A 29 -10.88 -4.84 12.54
N GLY A 30 -11.74 -3.83 12.46
CA GLY A 30 -12.23 -3.07 13.59
C GLY A 30 -11.32 -1.89 13.95
N MET A 31 -11.92 -0.74 14.32
CA MET A 31 -11.23 0.53 14.60
C MET A 31 -10.15 0.39 15.69
N ALA A 32 -10.42 -0.36 16.76
CA ALA A 32 -9.49 -0.57 17.88
C ALA A 32 -8.20 -1.31 17.48
N ASN A 33 -8.16 -1.96 16.32
CA ASN A 33 -7.00 -2.68 15.78
C ASN A 33 -6.20 -1.84 14.78
N LEU A 34 -6.50 -0.55 14.64
CA LEU A 34 -5.78 0.38 13.77
C LEU A 34 -4.81 1.23 14.59
N TYR A 35 -3.59 1.38 14.08
CA TYR A 35 -2.52 2.17 14.68
C TYR A 35 -2.01 3.20 13.67
N VAL A 36 -2.27 4.47 13.94
CA VAL A 36 -1.87 5.59 13.09
C VAL A 36 -0.82 6.41 13.83
N TYR A 37 0.33 6.60 13.21
CA TYR A 37 1.37 7.48 13.71
C TYR A 37 1.42 8.74 12.85
N LEU A 38 1.26 9.92 13.47
CA LEU A 38 1.42 11.19 12.80
C LEU A 38 2.90 11.59 12.89
N ASP A 39 3.57 11.76 11.74
CA ASP A 39 4.99 12.14 11.67
C ASP A 39 5.17 13.65 11.92
N GLY A 40 5.22 14.00 13.19
CA GLY A 40 5.34 15.36 13.73
C GLY A 40 4.26 15.66 14.76
N LYS A 41 4.67 16.16 15.93
CA LYS A 41 3.78 16.64 17.01
C LYS A 41 3.09 17.97 16.69
N ASP A 42 3.45 18.57 15.56
CA ASP A 42 2.82 19.74 14.97
C ASP A 42 1.51 19.42 14.21
N GLN A 43 1.10 18.15 14.17
CA GLN A 43 -0.14 17.70 13.56
C GLN A 43 -1.20 17.48 14.66
N GLU A 44 -2.42 17.91 14.37
CA GLU A 44 -3.58 17.65 15.26
C GLU A 44 -4.02 16.19 15.15
N ILE A 45 -4.39 15.61 16.29
CA ILE A 45 -4.99 14.27 16.32
C ILE A 45 -6.42 14.39 15.77
N PRO A 46 -6.77 13.64 14.70
CA PRO A 46 -8.09 13.73 14.10
C PRO A 46 -9.18 13.23 15.06
N ASP A 47 -10.25 13.98 15.18
CA ASP A 47 -11.43 13.67 15.99
C ASP A 47 -12.44 12.76 15.27
N TRP A 48 -12.36 12.70 13.95
CA TRP A 48 -13.28 11.96 13.07
C TRP A 48 -13.06 10.43 13.05
N CYS A 49 -12.05 9.90 13.74
CA CYS A 49 -11.78 8.45 13.80
C CYS A 49 -11.79 7.90 15.25
N PRO A 50 -12.93 7.98 15.95
CA PRO A 50 -13.03 7.50 17.33
C PRO A 50 -12.71 5.99 17.38
N GLY A 51 -11.98 5.57 18.40
CA GLY A 51 -11.59 4.17 18.61
C GLY A 51 -10.33 3.74 17.87
N VAL A 52 -9.77 4.56 16.97
CA VAL A 52 -8.46 4.32 16.33
C VAL A 52 -7.33 4.74 17.29
N ASN A 53 -6.26 3.94 17.35
CA ASN A 53 -5.07 4.28 18.14
C ASN A 53 -4.21 5.29 17.36
N VAL A 54 -4.48 6.58 17.51
CA VAL A 54 -3.72 7.66 16.87
C VAL A 54 -2.68 8.22 17.82
N LYS A 55 -1.44 8.39 17.37
CA LYS A 55 -0.37 8.98 18.15
C LYS A 55 0.51 9.90 17.30
N ALA A 56 0.61 11.17 17.68
CA ALA A 56 1.61 12.06 17.15
C ALA A 56 2.99 11.75 17.77
N VAL A 57 4.00 11.61 16.94
CA VAL A 57 5.38 11.31 17.32
C VAL A 57 6.31 12.43 16.87
N ASP A 58 7.54 12.44 17.37
CA ASP A 58 8.51 13.42 16.89
C ASP A 58 8.76 13.23 15.39
N LYS A 59 8.82 14.36 14.66
CA LYS A 59 9.10 14.35 13.23
C LYS A 59 10.40 13.61 12.97
N ILE A 60 10.35 12.65 12.04
CA ILE A 60 11.55 11.90 11.66
C ILE A 60 12.51 12.83 10.92
N PRO A 61 13.73 13.04 11.44
CA PRO A 61 14.68 13.97 10.85
C PRO A 61 15.33 13.42 9.58
N GLY A 62 15.94 14.32 8.81
CA GLY A 62 16.75 13.98 7.66
C GLY A 62 16.10 14.26 6.32
N GLN A 63 16.89 14.10 5.26
CA GLN A 63 16.41 14.15 3.87
C GLN A 63 15.61 12.90 3.53
N VAL A 64 14.85 12.91 2.43
CA VAL A 64 13.90 11.84 2.02
C VAL A 64 14.41 10.42 2.25
N VAL A 65 15.68 10.14 1.92
CA VAL A 65 16.26 8.79 2.04
C VAL A 65 16.51 8.39 3.50
N GLU A 66 16.99 9.33 4.32
CA GLU A 66 17.28 9.11 5.73
C GLU A 66 16.00 9.07 6.57
N ALA A 67 15.12 10.04 6.32
CA ALA A 67 13.79 10.09 6.93
C ALA A 67 13.00 8.82 6.66
N GLU A 68 13.00 8.33 5.41
CA GLU A 68 12.33 7.08 5.05
C GLU A 68 12.93 5.86 5.76
N LYS A 69 14.25 5.81 5.95
CA LYS A 69 14.89 4.75 6.73
C LYS A 69 14.48 4.81 8.20
N GLY A 70 14.52 6.00 8.80
CA GLY A 70 14.08 6.22 10.19
C GLY A 70 12.61 5.83 10.39
N ARG A 71 11.74 6.21 9.44
CA ARG A 71 10.32 5.85 9.43
C ARG A 71 10.12 4.34 9.48
N LEU A 72 10.81 3.58 8.63
CA LEU A 72 10.66 2.13 8.59
C LEU A 72 11.32 1.43 9.80
N ASP A 73 12.39 1.98 10.34
CA ASP A 73 12.98 1.47 11.59
C ASP A 73 12.01 1.70 12.77
N PHE A 74 11.37 2.87 12.88
CA PHE A 74 10.32 3.16 13.85
C PHE A 74 9.12 2.21 13.70
N LEU A 75 8.54 2.09 12.49
CA LEU A 75 7.38 1.24 12.24
C LEU A 75 7.70 -0.25 12.49
N SER A 76 8.91 -0.70 12.17
CA SER A 76 9.35 -2.08 12.47
C SER A 76 9.40 -2.33 13.98
N ALA A 77 9.86 -1.36 14.78
CA ALA A 77 9.87 -1.45 16.23
C ALA A 77 8.45 -1.48 16.79
N ARG A 78 7.54 -0.61 16.29
CA ARG A 78 6.12 -0.63 16.71
C ARG A 78 5.43 -1.93 16.34
N ALA A 79 5.67 -2.46 15.15
CA ALA A 79 5.13 -3.75 14.73
C ALA A 79 5.63 -4.90 15.64
N ALA A 80 6.89 -4.87 16.06
CA ALA A 80 7.42 -5.86 16.98
C ALA A 80 6.72 -5.84 18.36
N GLU A 81 6.37 -4.63 18.85
CA GLU A 81 5.57 -4.48 20.07
C GLU A 81 4.14 -5.02 19.89
N LEU A 82 3.50 -4.69 18.77
CA LEU A 82 2.14 -5.15 18.47
C LEU A 82 2.08 -6.68 18.33
N LEU A 83 3.10 -7.32 17.80
CA LEU A 83 3.19 -8.79 17.69
C LEU A 83 3.26 -9.53 19.05
N LYS A 84 3.40 -8.81 20.18
CA LYS A 84 3.23 -9.41 21.51
C LYS A 84 1.76 -9.71 21.85
N THR A 85 0.82 -9.02 21.16
CA THR A 85 -0.63 -9.11 21.40
C THR A 85 -1.40 -9.64 20.19
N TYR A 86 -0.90 -9.37 18.98
CA TYR A 86 -1.51 -9.74 17.71
C TYR A 86 -0.73 -10.88 17.03
N ASP A 87 -1.46 -11.77 16.36
CA ASP A 87 -0.86 -12.84 15.56
C ASP A 87 -0.25 -12.33 14.26
N LEU A 88 -0.86 -11.26 13.70
CA LEU A 88 -0.42 -10.63 12.45
C LEU A 88 -0.48 -9.11 12.54
N VAL A 89 0.51 -8.46 11.93
CA VAL A 89 0.54 -7.01 11.76
C VAL A 89 0.62 -6.68 10.27
N ILE A 90 -0.25 -5.81 9.80
CA ILE A 90 -0.23 -5.24 8.45
C ILE A 90 0.46 -3.88 8.52
N GLY A 91 1.58 -3.72 7.80
CA GLY A 91 2.28 -2.43 7.66
C GLY A 91 2.22 -1.94 6.23
N VAL A 92 1.57 -0.79 6.00
CA VAL A 92 1.36 -0.20 4.66
C VAL A 92 1.37 1.33 4.74
N ASP A 93 1.62 1.98 3.61
CA ASP A 93 1.43 3.42 3.49
C ASP A 93 -0.07 3.77 3.48
N ALA A 94 -0.44 5.03 3.81
CA ALA A 94 -1.85 5.43 3.90
C ALA A 94 -2.59 5.40 2.54
N ASP A 95 -1.86 5.39 1.44
CA ASP A 95 -2.36 5.26 0.07
C ASP A 95 -2.31 3.81 -0.47
N GLU A 96 -2.15 2.82 0.43
CA GLU A 96 -2.06 1.41 0.10
C GLU A 96 -3.12 0.57 0.80
N PHE A 97 -3.79 -0.29 0.03
CA PHE A 97 -4.90 -1.12 0.48
C PHE A 97 -4.67 -2.58 0.12
N LEU A 98 -4.58 -3.44 1.14
CA LEU A 98 -4.42 -4.88 0.97
C LEU A 98 -5.78 -5.54 0.83
N VAL A 99 -6.11 -5.96 -0.38
CA VAL A 99 -7.46 -6.41 -0.77
C VAL A 99 -7.45 -7.88 -1.18
N VAL A 100 -8.38 -8.63 -0.63
CA VAL A 100 -8.68 -10.01 -1.08
C VAL A 100 -9.58 -9.94 -2.31
N ASP A 101 -9.38 -10.84 -3.28
CA ASP A 101 -10.28 -10.91 -4.44
C ASP A 101 -11.70 -11.24 -3.99
N PRO A 102 -12.70 -10.38 -4.28
CA PRO A 102 -14.09 -10.59 -3.88
C PRO A 102 -14.71 -11.90 -4.35
N LYS A 103 -14.17 -12.50 -5.41
CA LYS A 103 -14.63 -13.81 -5.88
C LYS A 103 -14.48 -14.94 -4.85
N LEU A 104 -13.63 -14.73 -3.81
CA LEU A 104 -13.45 -15.71 -2.74
C LEU A 104 -14.55 -15.64 -1.68
N GLY A 105 -15.33 -14.56 -1.62
CA GLY A 105 -16.35 -14.35 -0.58
C GLY A 105 -15.77 -14.30 0.84
N LEU A 106 -14.51 -13.86 0.99
CA LEU A 106 -13.81 -13.76 2.27
C LEU A 106 -13.44 -12.32 2.56
N SER A 107 -13.59 -11.90 3.82
CA SER A 107 -12.97 -10.68 4.33
C SER A 107 -11.44 -10.80 4.39
N LEU A 108 -10.74 -9.68 4.53
CA LEU A 108 -9.28 -9.68 4.71
C LEU A 108 -8.88 -10.46 5.97
N SER A 109 -9.61 -10.28 7.06
CA SER A 109 -9.36 -10.97 8.32
C SER A 109 -9.55 -12.49 8.22
N GLU A 110 -10.58 -12.94 7.52
CA GLU A 110 -10.82 -14.37 7.28
C GLU A 110 -9.75 -15.00 6.38
N TYR A 111 -9.39 -14.31 5.29
CA TYR A 111 -8.33 -14.77 4.40
C TYR A 111 -7.00 -14.92 5.13
N LEU A 112 -6.58 -13.89 5.88
CA LEU A 112 -5.32 -13.90 6.63
C LEU A 112 -5.33 -14.92 7.78
N SER A 113 -6.49 -15.18 8.40
CA SER A 113 -6.64 -16.21 9.42
C SER A 113 -6.40 -17.62 8.86
N LYS A 114 -6.85 -17.89 7.64
CA LYS A 114 -6.65 -19.15 6.94
C LYS A 114 -5.23 -19.29 6.35
N ALA A 115 -4.56 -18.17 6.06
CA ALA A 115 -3.25 -18.18 5.43
C ALA A 115 -2.15 -18.70 6.37
N LYS A 116 -1.29 -19.58 5.85
CA LYS A 116 -0.10 -20.07 6.57
C LYS A 116 1.05 -19.07 6.38
N ILE A 117 1.21 -18.14 7.29
CA ILE A 117 2.24 -17.08 7.23
C ILE A 117 3.34 -17.43 8.25
N ARG A 118 4.54 -17.78 7.78
CA ARG A 118 5.68 -18.10 8.66
C ARG A 118 6.39 -16.84 9.15
N THR A 119 6.65 -15.89 8.26
CA THR A 119 7.34 -14.63 8.56
C THR A 119 6.58 -13.45 7.95
N SER A 120 6.36 -13.45 6.64
CA SER A 120 5.67 -12.37 5.94
C SER A 120 4.83 -12.88 4.77
N LEU A 121 3.83 -12.08 4.36
CA LEU A 121 3.01 -12.29 3.17
C LEU A 121 2.90 -10.98 2.39
N SER A 122 2.98 -11.07 1.06
CA SER A 122 2.81 -9.94 0.15
C SER A 122 1.49 -10.03 -0.59
N GLY A 123 0.84 -8.89 -0.82
CA GLY A 123 -0.14 -8.74 -1.90
C GLY A 123 0.58 -8.54 -3.23
N LEU A 124 -0.03 -8.99 -4.34
CA LEU A 124 0.45 -8.64 -5.68
C LEU A 124 0.24 -7.13 -5.91
N GLY A 125 1.29 -6.42 -6.25
CA GLY A 125 1.25 -4.97 -6.40
C GLY A 125 0.43 -4.50 -7.60
N VAL A 126 -0.54 -3.64 -7.34
CA VAL A 126 -1.47 -3.03 -8.30
C VAL A 126 -1.35 -1.51 -8.18
N ASP A 127 -0.64 -0.88 -9.11
CA ASP A 127 -0.41 0.57 -9.13
C ASP A 127 -1.50 1.22 -9.99
N VAL A 128 -2.53 1.79 -9.33
CA VAL A 128 -3.70 2.39 -9.99
C VAL A 128 -3.29 3.69 -10.67
N GLY A 129 -3.79 3.92 -11.87
CA GLY A 129 -3.53 5.13 -12.64
C GLY A 129 -4.76 5.61 -13.38
N GLN A 130 -4.92 6.93 -13.51
CA GLN A 130 -5.96 7.57 -14.32
C GLN A 130 -5.71 7.32 -15.81
N HIS A 131 -6.72 6.85 -16.52
CA HIS A 131 -6.76 6.89 -17.98
C HIS A 131 -7.30 8.25 -18.41
N THR A 132 -6.44 9.21 -18.69
CA THR A 132 -6.81 10.63 -18.83
C THR A 132 -7.78 10.95 -19.96
N GLU A 133 -7.94 10.04 -20.92
CA GLU A 133 -8.91 10.18 -22.02
C GLU A 133 -10.30 9.60 -21.68
N GLN A 134 -10.41 8.77 -20.64
CA GLN A 134 -11.64 8.03 -20.30
C GLN A 134 -12.16 8.31 -18.90
N GLU A 135 -11.31 8.84 -18.02
CA GLU A 135 -11.60 9.02 -16.60
C GLU A 135 -11.40 10.48 -16.19
N GLY A 136 -12.41 11.08 -15.57
CA GLY A 136 -12.37 12.45 -15.06
C GLY A 136 -11.62 12.59 -13.73
N ASP A 137 -11.78 13.75 -13.09
CA ASP A 137 -11.22 14.02 -11.77
C ASP A 137 -11.90 13.14 -10.71
N ILE A 138 -11.17 12.87 -9.62
CA ILE A 138 -11.64 12.00 -8.56
C ILE A 138 -12.51 12.76 -7.55
N SER A 139 -13.64 12.17 -7.15
CA SER A 139 -14.38 12.57 -5.96
C SER A 139 -13.88 11.84 -4.73
N SER A 140 -13.71 12.56 -3.61
CA SER A 140 -13.34 11.96 -2.32
C SER A 140 -14.47 11.12 -1.71
N ASP A 141 -15.74 11.40 -2.09
CA ASP A 141 -16.90 10.81 -1.44
C ASP A 141 -17.25 9.43 -2.04
N GLU A 142 -16.83 9.20 -3.27
CA GLU A 142 -17.04 7.94 -3.96
C GLU A 142 -15.88 6.96 -3.74
N PRO A 143 -16.12 5.64 -3.82
CA PRO A 143 -15.06 4.65 -3.84
C PRO A 143 -14.07 4.91 -4.99
N PHE A 144 -12.77 4.78 -4.73
CA PHE A 144 -11.75 5.05 -5.75
C PHE A 144 -11.87 4.13 -6.97
N LEU A 145 -12.22 2.87 -6.76
CA LEU A 145 -12.31 1.87 -7.82
C LEU A 145 -13.65 1.89 -8.59
N THR A 146 -14.60 2.77 -8.25
CA THR A 146 -15.72 3.15 -9.14
C THR A 146 -15.29 4.17 -10.18
N GLN A 147 -14.21 4.91 -9.92
CA GLN A 147 -13.76 6.05 -10.71
C GLN A 147 -12.44 5.76 -11.44
N ARG A 148 -11.74 4.69 -11.09
CA ARG A 148 -10.46 4.25 -11.67
C ARG A 148 -10.53 2.77 -12.03
N HIS A 149 -10.40 2.49 -13.31
CA HIS A 149 -10.60 1.15 -13.87
C HIS A 149 -9.30 0.55 -14.40
N TYR A 150 -8.18 1.27 -14.35
CA TYR A 150 -6.92 0.84 -14.94
C TYR A 150 -5.79 0.86 -13.93
N ALA A 151 -4.91 -0.13 -14.07
CA ALA A 151 -3.74 -0.22 -13.22
C ALA A 151 -2.56 -0.86 -13.95
N ARG A 152 -1.37 -0.59 -13.45
CA ARG A 152 -0.15 -1.31 -13.81
C ARG A 152 0.15 -2.38 -12.75
N LEU A 153 0.37 -3.63 -13.16
CA LEU A 153 0.92 -4.65 -12.28
C LEU A 153 2.38 -4.33 -11.97
N SER A 154 2.70 -4.18 -10.69
CA SER A 154 3.96 -3.57 -10.26
C SER A 154 4.73 -4.45 -9.29
N THR A 155 5.97 -4.82 -9.67
CA THR A 155 6.91 -5.50 -8.77
C THR A 155 7.29 -4.60 -7.58
N ARG A 156 7.27 -3.29 -7.76
CA ARG A 156 7.60 -2.32 -6.73
C ARG A 156 6.57 -2.31 -5.60
N TYR A 157 5.29 -2.43 -5.93
CA TYR A 157 4.20 -2.47 -4.95
C TYR A 157 3.83 -3.89 -4.50
N THR A 158 4.52 -4.92 -5.00
CA THR A 158 4.46 -6.25 -4.39
C THR A 158 5.31 -6.26 -3.13
N LYS A 159 4.71 -5.84 -2.02
CA LYS A 159 5.39 -5.60 -0.74
C LYS A 159 5.03 -6.67 0.29
N PRO A 160 6.00 -7.13 1.11
CA PRO A 160 5.73 -8.04 2.25
C PRO A 160 5.11 -7.24 3.41
N CYS A 161 3.85 -6.82 3.23
CA CYS A 161 3.15 -5.92 4.14
C CYS A 161 2.52 -6.62 5.35
N VAL A 162 2.28 -7.93 5.31
CA VAL A 162 1.76 -8.70 6.45
C VAL A 162 2.90 -9.47 7.10
N ILE A 163 3.06 -9.35 8.41
CA ILE A 163 4.10 -10.05 9.17
C ILE A 163 3.51 -10.82 10.35
N ALA A 164 4.09 -12.00 10.64
CA ALA A 164 3.76 -12.87 11.76
C ALA A 164 4.89 -12.98 12.80
N LYS A 165 6.01 -12.30 12.59
CA LYS A 165 7.18 -12.25 13.48
C LYS A 165 7.84 -10.89 13.40
N PRO A 166 8.54 -10.45 14.45
CA PRO A 166 9.33 -9.24 14.40
C PRO A 166 10.33 -9.28 13.24
N VAL A 167 10.27 -8.26 12.40
CA VAL A 167 11.12 -8.11 11.21
C VAL A 167 11.57 -6.66 11.06
N ARG A 168 12.62 -6.45 10.26
CA ARG A 168 13.02 -5.11 9.86
C ARG A 168 12.60 -4.89 8.41
N TRP A 169 11.62 -4.02 8.19
CA TRP A 169 11.25 -3.59 6.85
C TRP A 169 12.34 -2.72 6.19
N GLY A 170 12.54 -2.94 4.92
CA GLY A 170 13.32 -2.02 4.09
C GLY A 170 12.47 -0.83 3.66
N ARG A 171 13.11 0.24 3.15
CA ARG A 171 12.45 1.47 2.70
C ARG A 171 11.21 1.18 1.86
N GLY A 172 10.12 1.94 2.10
CA GLY A 172 8.83 1.78 1.43
C GLY A 172 8.19 0.40 1.62
N PHE A 173 8.50 -0.32 2.67
CA PHE A 173 8.05 -1.70 2.90
C PHE A 173 8.45 -2.70 1.78
N HIS A 174 9.36 -2.33 0.89
CA HIS A 174 9.65 -3.13 -0.32
C HIS A 174 10.26 -4.51 -0.03
N ARG A 175 10.76 -4.77 1.15
CA ARG A 175 11.29 -6.07 1.57
C ARG A 175 11.30 -6.21 3.07
N VAL A 176 11.33 -7.45 3.53
CA VAL A 176 11.68 -7.84 4.90
C VAL A 176 13.14 -8.26 4.89
N LYS A 177 14.01 -7.57 5.63
CA LYS A 177 15.44 -7.85 5.63
C LYS A 177 15.74 -9.25 6.18
N GLY A 178 16.55 -10.00 5.45
CA GLY A 178 16.96 -11.36 5.84
C GLY A 178 15.94 -12.47 5.56
N HIS A 179 14.75 -12.16 5.01
CA HIS A 179 13.71 -13.15 4.78
C HIS A 179 13.19 -13.10 3.33
N ASN A 180 12.77 -14.25 2.82
CA ASN A 180 12.09 -14.33 1.53
C ASN A 180 10.69 -13.73 1.62
N PHE A 181 10.19 -13.23 0.48
CA PHE A 181 8.80 -12.83 0.33
C PHE A 181 7.96 -13.96 -0.26
N HIS A 182 6.67 -13.94 0.03
CA HIS A 182 5.67 -14.81 -0.58
C HIS A 182 4.49 -13.95 -1.05
N ILE A 183 4.03 -14.16 -2.27
CA ILE A 183 2.89 -13.44 -2.83
C ILE A 183 1.64 -14.30 -2.62
N GLY A 184 0.67 -13.77 -1.87
CA GLY A 184 -0.62 -14.43 -1.63
C GLY A 184 -1.38 -14.65 -2.95
N LYS A 185 -2.05 -15.80 -3.05
CA LYS A 185 -2.95 -16.07 -4.17
C LYS A 185 -4.22 -15.25 -3.95
N ASP A 186 -4.70 -14.58 -4.99
CA ASP A 186 -5.91 -13.75 -4.92
C ASP A 186 -5.87 -12.68 -3.81
N LEU A 187 -4.66 -12.17 -3.51
CA LEU A 187 -4.38 -11.08 -2.58
C LEU A 187 -3.62 -9.99 -3.31
N PHE A 188 -4.13 -8.77 -3.27
CA PHE A 188 -3.61 -7.62 -4.03
C PHE A 188 -3.27 -6.46 -3.10
N LEU A 189 -2.19 -5.73 -3.39
CA LEU A 189 -1.88 -4.46 -2.74
C LEU A 189 -2.13 -3.34 -3.75
N PHE A 190 -3.28 -2.70 -3.63
CA PHE A 190 -3.65 -1.53 -4.42
C PHE A 190 -2.91 -0.31 -3.88
N HIS A 191 -2.27 0.44 -4.78
CA HIS A 191 -1.58 1.68 -4.47
C HIS A 191 -2.21 2.83 -5.26
N PHE A 192 -2.59 3.90 -4.55
CA PHE A 192 -3.29 5.05 -5.10
C PHE A 192 -2.46 6.36 -5.07
N GLY A 193 -1.19 6.28 -4.78
CA GLY A 193 -0.35 7.49 -4.63
C GLY A 193 -0.27 8.36 -5.86
N TYR A 194 -0.51 7.82 -7.06
CA TYR A 194 -0.38 8.49 -8.36
C TYR A 194 -1.54 8.21 -9.31
N PHE A 195 -2.71 8.04 -8.78
CA PHE A 195 -3.90 7.57 -9.49
C PHE A 195 -4.76 8.71 -10.06
N ASP A 196 -4.39 9.96 -9.81
CA ASP A 196 -5.13 11.14 -10.24
C ASP A 196 -4.17 12.28 -10.61
N LEU A 197 -4.36 12.86 -11.80
CA LEU A 197 -3.45 13.88 -12.34
C LEU A 197 -3.54 15.21 -11.59
N GLY A 198 -4.75 15.61 -11.17
CA GLY A 198 -4.98 16.84 -10.40
C GLY A 198 -4.26 16.77 -9.05
N ARG A 199 -4.37 15.65 -8.37
CA ARG A 199 -3.69 15.43 -7.09
C ARG A 199 -2.17 15.36 -7.21
N ILE A 200 -1.66 14.78 -8.30
CA ILE A 200 -0.22 14.80 -8.58
C ILE A 200 0.25 16.24 -8.77
N LYS A 201 -0.46 17.06 -9.54
CA LYS A 201 -0.14 18.47 -9.75
C LYS A 201 -0.12 19.24 -8.43
N ALA A 202 -1.15 19.08 -7.59
CA ALA A 202 -1.20 19.70 -6.26
C ALA A 202 -0.01 19.30 -5.38
N ARG A 203 0.41 18.03 -5.41
CA ARG A 203 1.62 17.57 -4.71
C ARG A 203 2.93 18.17 -5.26
N PHE A 204 2.99 18.48 -6.56
CA PHE A 204 4.14 19.18 -7.15
C PHE A 204 4.22 20.65 -6.71
N GLU A 205 3.07 21.27 -6.47
CA GLU A 205 2.95 22.67 -6.06
C GLU A 205 3.22 22.89 -4.57
N ASP A 206 3.16 21.83 -3.75
CA ASP A 206 3.42 21.90 -2.31
C ASP A 206 4.87 22.30 -2.01
N PRO A 207 5.11 23.51 -1.40
CA PRO A 207 6.44 24.01 -1.14
C PRO A 207 7.25 23.14 -0.18
N SER A 208 6.57 22.51 0.79
CA SER A 208 7.21 21.66 1.79
C SER A 208 7.76 20.37 1.16
N ARG A 209 7.05 19.81 0.20
CA ARG A 209 7.49 18.63 -0.57
C ARG A 209 8.62 18.97 -1.53
N ARG A 210 8.58 20.17 -2.16
CA ARG A 210 9.67 20.66 -3.01
C ARG A 210 10.97 20.84 -2.20
N ALA A 211 10.89 21.49 -1.05
CA ALA A 211 12.03 21.69 -0.16
C ALA A 211 12.64 20.38 0.34
N ALA A 212 11.81 19.34 0.55
CA ALA A 212 12.24 18.01 0.94
C ALA A 212 12.81 17.15 -0.21
N GLY A 213 12.90 17.68 -1.45
CA GLY A 213 13.51 17.00 -2.60
C GLY A 213 12.61 15.97 -3.31
N TRP A 214 11.29 16.07 -3.14
CA TRP A 214 10.33 15.12 -3.73
C TRP A 214 10.11 15.29 -5.24
N THR A 215 10.53 16.39 -5.87
CA THR A 215 10.23 16.72 -7.29
C THR A 215 10.61 15.60 -8.25
N LYS A 216 11.88 15.16 -8.23
CA LYS A 216 12.34 14.04 -9.09
C LYS A 216 11.59 12.72 -8.82
N HIS A 217 11.15 12.52 -7.58
CA HIS A 217 10.40 11.34 -7.18
C HIS A 217 9.00 11.35 -7.77
N LEU A 218 8.32 12.48 -7.72
CA LEU A 218 6.99 12.69 -8.30
C LEU A 218 7.01 12.54 -9.84
N GLU A 219 7.99 13.15 -10.53
CA GLU A 219 8.16 13.01 -11.99
C GLU A 219 8.28 11.54 -12.43
N ARG A 220 9.08 10.75 -11.70
CA ARG A 220 9.21 9.32 -11.99
C ARG A 220 7.93 8.54 -11.76
N ARG A 221 7.07 8.99 -10.86
CA ARG A 221 5.84 8.32 -10.46
C ARG A 221 4.65 8.66 -11.34
N SER A 222 4.60 9.87 -11.93
CA SER A 222 3.58 10.25 -12.93
C SER A 222 3.62 9.36 -14.20
N LYS A 223 4.69 8.57 -14.35
CA LYS A 223 4.83 7.58 -15.42
C LYS A 223 3.66 6.55 -15.45
N THR A 224 3.07 6.21 -14.31
CA THR A 224 1.96 5.25 -14.26
C THR A 224 0.74 5.75 -15.02
N ILE A 225 0.35 7.04 -14.86
CA ILE A 225 -0.77 7.64 -15.62
C ILE A 225 -0.50 7.55 -17.12
N ARG A 226 0.68 7.99 -17.59
CA ARG A 226 1.04 7.92 -19.00
C ARG A 226 0.99 6.49 -19.54
N GLN A 227 1.50 5.53 -18.79
CA GLN A 227 1.50 4.13 -19.19
C GLN A 227 0.10 3.52 -19.23
N VAL A 228 -0.77 3.92 -18.32
CA VAL A 228 -2.17 3.50 -18.30
C VAL A 228 -2.92 4.09 -19.49
N THR A 229 -2.75 5.40 -19.77
CA THR A 229 -3.42 6.06 -20.89
C THR A 229 -2.99 5.53 -22.26
N SER A 230 -1.68 5.31 -22.47
CA SER A 230 -1.16 4.85 -23.76
C SER A 230 -1.10 3.34 -23.94
N GLY A 231 -1.32 2.57 -22.87
CA GLY A 231 -1.13 1.13 -22.87
C GLY A 231 -2.39 0.35 -23.19
N THR A 232 -2.24 -0.80 -23.85
CA THR A 232 -3.37 -1.72 -24.06
C THR A 232 -3.70 -2.47 -22.77
N ALA A 233 -4.90 -2.26 -22.26
CA ALA A 233 -5.39 -2.93 -21.06
C ALA A 233 -5.64 -4.42 -21.32
N ARG A 234 -5.16 -5.25 -20.45
CA ARG A 234 -5.22 -6.71 -20.51
C ARG A 234 -6.23 -7.26 -19.51
N ASN A 235 -6.65 -8.51 -19.70
CA ASN A 235 -7.59 -9.20 -18.81
C ASN A 235 -6.99 -9.39 -17.41
N TRP A 236 -7.74 -8.99 -16.38
CA TRP A 236 -7.35 -9.02 -14.98
C TRP A 236 -6.95 -10.42 -14.50
N ASP A 237 -7.85 -11.39 -14.60
CA ASP A 237 -7.67 -12.71 -13.99
C ASP A 237 -6.47 -13.47 -14.58
N ARG A 238 -6.30 -13.36 -15.92
CA ARG A 238 -5.18 -13.99 -16.61
C ARG A 238 -3.85 -13.33 -16.20
N TRP A 239 -3.80 -12.01 -16.22
CA TRP A 239 -2.50 -11.31 -16.10
C TRP A 239 -2.06 -11.12 -14.65
N THR A 240 -2.97 -11.02 -13.70
CA THR A 240 -2.61 -11.05 -12.26
C THR A 240 -2.04 -12.41 -11.86
N ARG A 241 -2.63 -13.51 -12.35
CA ARG A 241 -2.08 -14.85 -12.17
C ARG A 241 -0.67 -14.98 -12.76
N ASN A 242 -0.48 -14.55 -14.00
CA ASN A 242 0.82 -14.60 -14.67
C ASN A 242 1.85 -13.72 -13.98
N ALA A 243 1.50 -12.49 -13.62
CA ALA A 243 2.39 -11.58 -12.90
C ALA A 243 2.83 -12.14 -11.54
N ARG A 244 1.92 -12.79 -10.80
CA ARG A 244 2.26 -13.46 -9.53
C ARG A 244 3.29 -14.58 -9.75
N ILE A 245 3.11 -15.40 -10.78
CA ILE A 245 4.05 -16.48 -11.13
C ILE A 245 5.41 -15.89 -11.51
N ILE A 246 5.42 -14.93 -12.44
CA ILE A 246 6.66 -14.27 -12.91
C ILE A 246 7.40 -13.64 -11.73
N GLN A 247 6.73 -12.88 -10.88
CA GLN A 247 7.34 -12.22 -9.72
C GLN A 247 7.80 -13.21 -8.63
N THR A 248 7.20 -14.40 -8.56
CA THR A 248 7.65 -15.46 -7.65
C THR A 248 8.94 -16.13 -8.15
N CYS A 249 9.04 -16.36 -9.46
CA CYS A 249 10.16 -17.07 -10.08
C CYS A 249 11.36 -16.15 -10.39
N CYS A 250 11.09 -14.94 -10.89
CA CYS A 250 12.14 -14.00 -11.30
C CYS A 250 12.58 -13.14 -10.11
N ARG A 251 13.66 -13.53 -9.46
CA ARG A 251 14.27 -12.80 -8.34
C ARG A 251 15.65 -12.30 -8.73
N PRO A 252 16.05 -11.08 -8.27
CA PRO A 252 17.40 -10.61 -8.53
C PRO A 252 18.41 -11.47 -7.75
N PRO A 253 19.55 -11.82 -8.35
CA PRO A 253 20.56 -12.66 -7.68
C PRO A 253 21.05 -12.10 -6.34
N TYR A 254 21.06 -10.77 -6.21
CA TYR A 254 21.53 -10.06 -5.02
C TYR A 254 20.44 -9.85 -3.94
N ALA A 255 19.20 -10.21 -4.20
CA ALA A 255 18.08 -9.92 -3.28
C ALA A 255 16.94 -10.94 -3.42
N TRP A 256 17.16 -12.13 -2.88
CA TRP A 256 16.13 -13.18 -2.83
C TRP A 256 14.87 -12.79 -2.04
N ASN A 257 14.96 -11.77 -1.20
CA ASN A 257 13.90 -11.30 -0.32
C ASN A 257 13.04 -10.17 -0.91
N LYS A 258 13.13 -9.92 -2.21
CA LYS A 258 12.24 -8.99 -2.93
C LYS A 258 12.04 -9.43 -4.38
N PRO A 259 10.93 -9.02 -5.04
CA PRO A 259 10.74 -9.24 -6.47
C PRO A 259 11.84 -8.57 -7.28
N ALA A 260 12.13 -9.13 -8.47
CA ALA A 260 13.00 -8.46 -9.42
C ALA A 260 12.42 -7.09 -9.78
N MET A 261 13.28 -6.06 -9.72
CA MET A 261 12.89 -4.67 -10.01
C MET A 261 12.96 -4.38 -11.52
N PHE A 262 12.63 -5.37 -12.35
CA PHE A 262 12.47 -5.11 -13.79
C PHE A 262 11.10 -4.52 -14.07
N GLU A 263 11.06 -3.55 -14.96
CA GLU A 263 9.81 -2.91 -15.35
C GLU A 263 9.09 -3.77 -16.41
N LEU A 264 8.29 -4.71 -15.97
CA LEU A 264 7.30 -5.32 -16.85
C LEU A 264 6.08 -4.37 -16.86
N VAL A 265 5.88 -3.68 -17.98
CA VAL A 265 4.71 -2.79 -18.13
C VAL A 265 3.52 -3.66 -18.54
N ILE A 266 2.79 -4.15 -17.57
CA ILE A 266 1.54 -4.88 -17.78
C ILE A 266 0.41 -4.00 -17.29
N ILE A 267 -0.35 -3.41 -18.21
CA ILE A 267 -1.55 -2.66 -17.90
C ILE A 267 -2.74 -3.63 -17.90
N VAL A 268 -3.58 -3.51 -16.89
CA VAL A 268 -4.79 -4.31 -16.74
C VAL A 268 -6.01 -3.41 -16.54
N ARG A 269 -7.16 -3.85 -17.05
CA ARG A 269 -8.43 -3.31 -16.60
C ARG A 269 -8.79 -4.03 -15.31
N ILE A 270 -8.98 -3.25 -14.24
CA ILE A 270 -9.38 -3.77 -12.93
C ILE A 270 -10.77 -4.40 -13.08
N ALA A 271 -10.96 -5.59 -12.52
CA ALA A 271 -12.23 -6.28 -12.64
C ALA A 271 -13.33 -5.55 -11.83
N ASP A 272 -14.54 -5.44 -12.38
CA ASP A 272 -15.64 -4.66 -11.83
C ASP A 272 -16.06 -5.10 -10.40
N ARG A 273 -15.75 -6.36 -10.02
CA ARG A 273 -15.97 -6.86 -8.67
C ARG A 273 -15.20 -6.13 -7.56
N PHE A 274 -14.19 -5.33 -7.90
CA PHE A 274 -13.45 -4.50 -6.94
C PHE A 274 -14.05 -3.10 -6.75
N SER A 275 -14.98 -2.67 -7.58
CA SER A 275 -15.44 -1.27 -7.69
C SER A 275 -15.88 -0.64 -6.37
N LYS A 276 -16.43 -1.42 -5.43
CA LYS A 276 -17.00 -0.89 -4.16
C LYS A 276 -16.06 -1.03 -2.95
N ILE A 277 -14.81 -1.43 -3.14
CA ILE A 277 -13.95 -1.82 -2.01
C ILE A 277 -13.24 -0.64 -1.37
N VAL A 278 -12.71 0.29 -2.14
CA VAL A 278 -11.92 1.44 -1.65
C VAL A 278 -12.43 2.73 -2.25
#